data_40ba59d09b7a0940a59069447854c6c2
#
_entry.id   40ba59d09b7a0940a59069447854c6c2
#
_cell.length_a   1.000
_cell.length_b   1.000
_cell.length_c   1.000
_cell.angle_alpha   90.00
_cell.angle_beta   90.00
_cell.angle_gamma   90.00
#
_symmetry.space_group_name_H-M   'P 1'
#
loop_
_entity.id
_entity.type
_entity.pdbx_description
1 polymer ?
#
loop_
_entity_poly.entity_id
_entity_poly.type
_entity_poly.pdbx_seq_one_letter_code
_entity_poly.pdbx_strand_id
1 'polypeptide(L)'
;MMMNKMVVANLVHRPIRSLISIVAIALEVTLILLIVGLCYGIMNDTKNRNAGIGADVIVQPPGSSFLSGISGAPVSAKIADVIRKMPHVTVVSPVIWQIATGGGIEVIDGIDINTFQALGGPFQYVSGGPFQGPDDALVDDFIARQRRVKVGDTMEILNHPFRISGIVENGRGARKFVPMSTLQELLGASGKASIFYVKVDNPANIDAVVSEVKAQPGMERYSVLSTQAYLSMMTPSNLPGFRPFIGIVIGVSTIIGFLVIFQAIYTAVMERTREIGILKSLGASKVYIVNAILRETLLLAIGGIILGIVVSLLARIGIQHRWPLVHIDRSNGWMLAAAIIAIVGATAGAIYPAFKAAQKDPIDALAYE
;
A
#
# COMPACT_ATOMS: atom_id res chain seq x y z
N MET A 1 32.55 23.47 -18.72
CA MET A 1 32.81 22.19 -19.43
C MET A 1 33.90 21.34 -18.74
N MET A 2 35.00 21.91 -18.27
CA MET A 2 36.11 21.21 -17.57
C MET A 2 35.70 20.52 -16.28
N MET A 3 34.93 21.18 -15.41
CA MET A 3 34.51 20.63 -14.10
C MET A 3 33.69 19.32 -14.24
N ASN A 4 32.79 19.23 -15.22
CA ASN A 4 32.00 18.01 -15.43
C ASN A 4 32.85 16.82 -15.93
N LYS A 5 33.87 17.06 -16.75
CA LYS A 5 34.84 16.03 -17.17
C LYS A 5 35.65 15.50 -15.98
N MET A 6 36.06 16.40 -15.07
CA MET A 6 36.77 16.02 -13.85
C MET A 6 35.90 15.19 -12.91
N VAL A 7 34.66 15.56 -12.70
CA VAL A 7 33.70 14.82 -11.85
C VAL A 7 33.46 13.42 -12.41
N VAL A 8 33.23 13.28 -13.72
CA VAL A 8 33.01 11.96 -14.35
C VAL A 8 34.28 11.11 -14.27
N ALA A 9 35.45 11.69 -14.53
CA ALA A 9 36.73 10.99 -14.39
C ALA A 9 36.92 10.45 -12.97
N ASN A 10 36.61 11.24 -11.95
CA ASN A 10 36.66 10.83 -10.54
C ASN A 10 35.79 9.62 -10.21
N LEU A 11 34.56 9.58 -10.76
CA LEU A 11 33.65 8.47 -10.57
C LEU A 11 34.17 7.18 -11.21
N VAL A 12 34.78 7.28 -12.38
CA VAL A 12 35.32 6.13 -13.13
C VAL A 12 36.63 5.61 -12.51
N HIS A 13 37.48 6.46 -11.93
CA HIS A 13 38.77 6.03 -11.34
C HIS A 13 38.62 5.25 -10.02
N ARG A 14 37.47 5.37 -9.31
CA ARG A 14 37.17 4.64 -8.07
C ARG A 14 35.84 3.96 -8.12
N PRO A 15 35.68 2.90 -8.97
CA PRO A 15 34.37 2.34 -9.30
C PRO A 15 33.68 1.67 -8.11
N ILE A 16 34.41 1.01 -7.21
CA ILE A 16 33.83 0.31 -6.05
C ILE A 16 33.13 1.28 -5.12
N ARG A 17 33.73 2.44 -4.81
CA ARG A 17 33.13 3.45 -3.94
C ARG A 17 31.89 4.08 -4.59
N SER A 18 32.00 4.45 -5.87
CA SER A 18 30.88 4.99 -6.63
C SER A 18 29.72 4.00 -6.68
N LEU A 19 30.02 2.71 -6.87
CA LEU A 19 29.03 1.64 -6.86
C LEU A 19 28.34 1.50 -5.49
N ILE A 20 29.09 1.51 -4.39
CA ILE A 20 28.51 1.42 -3.03
C ILE A 20 27.55 2.59 -2.79
N SER A 21 27.94 3.81 -3.17
CA SER A 21 27.07 4.99 -3.02
C SER A 21 25.81 4.90 -3.88
N ILE A 22 25.93 4.47 -5.13
CA ILE A 22 24.79 4.25 -6.03
C ILE A 22 23.87 3.18 -5.48
N VAL A 23 24.40 2.05 -5.01
CA VAL A 23 23.62 0.94 -4.44
C VAL A 23 22.89 1.38 -3.16
N ALA A 24 23.55 2.16 -2.30
CA ALA A 24 22.91 2.66 -1.07
C ALA A 24 21.69 3.55 -1.36
N ILE A 25 21.84 4.50 -2.29
CA ILE A 25 20.72 5.36 -2.72
C ILE A 25 19.67 4.54 -3.45
N ALA A 26 20.07 3.58 -4.28
CA ALA A 26 19.14 2.69 -4.96
C ALA A 26 18.30 1.86 -3.95
N LEU A 27 18.92 1.39 -2.88
CA LEU A 27 18.24 0.64 -1.82
C LEU A 27 17.26 1.54 -1.06
N GLU A 28 17.62 2.78 -0.73
CA GLU A 28 16.73 3.77 -0.12
C GLU A 28 15.48 3.98 -0.99
N VAL A 29 15.67 4.32 -2.27
CA VAL A 29 14.59 4.56 -3.23
C VAL A 29 13.71 3.31 -3.41
N THR A 30 14.34 2.13 -3.52
CA THR A 30 13.62 0.85 -3.66
C THR A 30 12.75 0.57 -2.45
N LEU A 31 13.26 0.74 -1.23
CA LEU A 31 12.50 0.52 0.00
C LEU A 31 11.31 1.47 0.10
N ILE A 32 11.52 2.76 -0.16
CA ILE A 32 10.42 3.75 -0.15
C ILE A 32 9.35 3.34 -1.16
N LEU A 33 9.71 3.04 -2.40
CA LEU A 33 8.76 2.71 -3.46
C LEU A 33 8.02 1.40 -3.21
N LEU A 34 8.70 0.36 -2.71
CA LEU A 34 8.05 -0.93 -2.43
C LEU A 34 7.10 -0.84 -1.25
N ILE A 35 7.48 -0.20 -0.15
CA ILE A 35 6.64 -0.12 1.05
C ILE A 35 5.45 0.79 0.82
N VAL A 36 5.69 1.98 0.25
CA VAL A 36 4.60 2.89 -0.09
C VAL A 36 3.68 2.27 -1.15
N GLY A 37 4.26 1.65 -2.18
CA GLY A 37 3.52 0.94 -3.22
C GLY A 37 2.67 -0.21 -2.66
N LEU A 38 3.18 -0.98 -1.70
CA LEU A 38 2.44 -2.03 -1.00
C LEU A 38 1.26 -1.44 -0.20
N CYS A 39 1.51 -0.38 0.56
CA CYS A 39 0.47 0.30 1.35
C CYS A 39 -0.68 0.80 0.47
N TYR A 40 -0.37 1.49 -0.62
CA TYR A 40 -1.37 1.97 -1.57
C TYR A 40 -2.04 0.84 -2.34
N GLY A 41 -1.29 -0.21 -2.68
CA GLY A 41 -1.80 -1.38 -3.39
C GLY A 41 -2.87 -2.12 -2.58
N ILE A 42 -2.63 -2.39 -1.29
CA ILE A 42 -3.61 -3.00 -0.40
C ILE A 42 -4.86 -2.13 -0.29
N MET A 43 -4.68 -0.82 -0.13
CA MET A 43 -5.78 0.10 0.02
C MET A 43 -6.63 0.19 -1.26
N ASN A 44 -6.01 0.31 -2.42
CA ASN A 44 -6.70 0.42 -3.70
C ASN A 44 -7.38 -0.90 -4.08
N ASP A 45 -6.76 -2.05 -3.81
CA ASP A 45 -7.39 -3.35 -3.96
C ASP A 45 -8.67 -3.43 -3.11
N THR A 46 -8.59 -3.02 -1.85
CA THR A 46 -9.74 -3.01 -0.95
C THR A 46 -10.84 -2.05 -1.43
N LYS A 47 -10.47 -0.85 -1.90
CA LYS A 47 -11.43 0.09 -2.51
C LYS A 47 -12.15 -0.51 -3.71
N ASN A 48 -11.39 -1.10 -4.63
CA ASN A 48 -11.93 -1.68 -5.85
C ASN A 48 -12.90 -2.83 -5.54
N ARG A 49 -12.54 -3.69 -4.58
CA ARG A 49 -13.41 -4.79 -4.15
C ARG A 49 -14.70 -4.29 -3.49
N ASN A 50 -14.63 -3.26 -2.66
CA ASN A 50 -15.83 -2.67 -2.06
C ASN A 50 -16.71 -1.95 -3.10
N ALA A 51 -16.11 -1.24 -4.05
CA ALA A 51 -16.82 -0.64 -5.17
C ALA A 51 -17.51 -1.71 -6.05
N GLY A 52 -16.83 -2.84 -6.26
CA GLY A 52 -17.34 -3.96 -7.06
C GLY A 52 -18.54 -4.69 -6.46
N ILE A 53 -18.88 -4.49 -5.17
CA ILE A 53 -20.10 -5.01 -4.57
C ILE A 53 -21.32 -4.46 -5.29
N GLY A 54 -21.27 -3.20 -5.75
CA GLY A 54 -22.35 -2.55 -6.49
C GLY A 54 -23.42 -1.93 -5.62
N ALA A 55 -23.21 -1.86 -4.31
CA ALA A 55 -24.09 -1.15 -3.37
C ALA A 55 -23.92 0.36 -3.49
N ASP A 56 -24.99 1.12 -3.28
CA ASP A 56 -24.99 2.57 -3.29
C ASP A 56 -24.88 3.18 -1.88
N VAL A 57 -25.41 2.49 -0.87
CA VAL A 57 -25.36 2.88 0.55
C VAL A 57 -24.87 1.71 1.39
N ILE A 58 -24.05 2.03 2.38
CA ILE A 58 -23.48 1.08 3.36
C ILE A 58 -23.96 1.49 4.74
N VAL A 59 -24.55 0.53 5.46
CA VAL A 59 -25.05 0.69 6.82
C VAL A 59 -24.29 -0.24 7.75
N GLN A 60 -23.61 0.33 8.73
CA GLN A 60 -22.79 -0.42 9.69
C GLN A 60 -23.28 -0.17 11.13
N PRO A 61 -23.33 -1.21 11.98
CA PRO A 61 -23.66 -1.08 13.40
C PRO A 61 -22.69 -0.18 14.16
N PRO A 62 -23.09 0.34 15.33
CA PRO A 62 -22.20 1.08 16.21
C PRO A 62 -20.94 0.29 16.58
N GLY A 63 -19.79 0.96 16.64
CA GLY A 63 -18.50 0.33 16.98
C GLY A 63 -17.85 -0.44 15.83
N SER A 64 -18.51 -0.53 14.68
CA SER A 64 -17.89 -1.08 13.46
C SER A 64 -16.94 -0.05 12.87
N SER A 65 -15.74 -0.48 12.53
CA SER A 65 -14.80 0.32 11.75
C SER A 65 -14.03 -0.60 10.81
N PHE A 66 -14.43 -0.59 9.57
CA PHE A 66 -13.68 -1.30 8.53
C PHE A 66 -12.24 -0.80 8.40
N LEU A 67 -12.04 0.51 8.64
CA LEU A 67 -10.71 1.13 8.58
C LEU A 67 -9.75 0.60 9.66
N SER A 68 -10.28 0.20 10.81
CA SER A 68 -9.50 -0.40 11.91
C SER A 68 -9.54 -1.92 11.93
N GLY A 69 -10.26 -2.57 11.01
CA GLY A 69 -10.50 -4.02 11.06
C GLY A 69 -11.35 -4.46 12.25
N ILE A 70 -12.09 -3.53 12.85
CA ILE A 70 -12.97 -3.82 13.99
C ILE A 70 -14.36 -4.11 13.45
N SER A 71 -14.81 -5.36 13.60
CA SER A 71 -16.19 -5.72 13.46
C SER A 71 -16.91 -5.28 14.73
N GLY A 72 -17.84 -4.33 14.62
CA GLY A 72 -18.77 -4.08 15.71
C GLY A 72 -19.56 -5.35 16.05
N ALA A 73 -20.22 -5.39 17.20
CA ALA A 73 -21.09 -6.51 17.54
C ALA A 73 -22.14 -6.71 16.45
N PRO A 74 -22.29 -7.92 15.89
CA PRO A 74 -23.31 -8.19 14.89
C PRO A 74 -24.72 -7.90 15.44
N VAL A 75 -25.53 -7.23 14.63
CA VAL A 75 -26.91 -6.81 14.98
C VAL A 75 -27.94 -7.68 14.25
N SER A 76 -29.22 -7.60 14.65
CA SER A 76 -30.29 -8.37 14.02
C SER A 76 -30.32 -8.15 12.50
N ALA A 77 -30.27 -9.21 11.73
CA ALA A 77 -30.40 -9.17 10.27
C ALA A 77 -31.79 -8.66 9.83
N LYS A 78 -32.81 -8.68 10.72
CA LYS A 78 -34.16 -8.13 10.46
C LYS A 78 -34.17 -6.62 10.18
N ILE A 79 -33.10 -5.91 10.52
CA ILE A 79 -32.92 -4.52 10.13
C ILE A 79 -32.96 -4.36 8.61
N ALA A 80 -32.50 -5.35 7.85
CA ALA A 80 -32.62 -5.36 6.39
C ALA A 80 -34.08 -5.24 5.94
N ASP A 81 -35.04 -5.85 6.66
CA ASP A 81 -36.47 -5.79 6.32
C ASP A 81 -37.08 -4.41 6.57
N VAL A 82 -36.54 -3.68 7.57
CA VAL A 82 -36.91 -2.28 7.84
C VAL A 82 -36.43 -1.38 6.73
N ILE A 83 -35.14 -1.49 6.38
CA ILE A 83 -34.52 -0.68 5.32
C ILE A 83 -35.17 -0.98 3.95
N ARG A 84 -35.52 -2.24 3.65
CA ARG A 84 -36.12 -2.65 2.37
C ARG A 84 -37.47 -2.01 2.12
N LYS A 85 -38.21 -1.61 3.18
CA LYS A 85 -39.51 -0.96 3.06
C LYS A 85 -39.45 0.55 2.82
N MET A 86 -38.23 1.12 2.85
CA MET A 86 -38.05 2.56 2.63
C MET A 86 -38.21 2.92 1.15
N PRO A 87 -38.70 4.14 0.85
CA PRO A 87 -38.74 4.65 -0.52
C PRO A 87 -37.37 4.59 -1.18
N HIS A 88 -37.37 4.37 -2.48
CA HIS A 88 -36.13 4.34 -3.31
C HIS A 88 -35.15 3.20 -3.01
N VAL A 89 -35.43 2.31 -2.08
CA VAL A 89 -34.64 1.12 -1.81
C VAL A 89 -35.09 -0.05 -2.67
N THR A 90 -34.21 -0.61 -3.48
CA THR A 90 -34.54 -1.75 -4.37
C THR A 90 -34.04 -3.07 -3.80
N VAL A 91 -32.85 -3.10 -3.23
CA VAL A 91 -32.25 -4.31 -2.66
C VAL A 91 -31.55 -3.97 -1.35
N VAL A 92 -31.67 -4.86 -0.36
CA VAL A 92 -30.86 -4.85 0.86
C VAL A 92 -30.26 -6.23 1.04
N SER A 93 -28.93 -6.29 1.11
CA SER A 93 -28.19 -7.53 1.38
C SER A 93 -27.49 -7.42 2.74
N PRO A 94 -27.96 -8.13 3.76
CA PRO A 94 -27.23 -8.28 5.00
C PRO A 94 -26.03 -9.20 4.77
N VAL A 95 -24.90 -8.85 5.34
CA VAL A 95 -23.67 -9.64 5.30
C VAL A 95 -23.09 -9.76 6.69
N ILE A 96 -22.65 -10.94 7.07
CA ILE A 96 -21.82 -11.14 8.24
C ILE A 96 -20.39 -11.36 7.79
N TRP A 97 -19.46 -10.59 8.33
CA TRP A 97 -18.05 -10.74 7.97
C TRP A 97 -17.17 -11.01 9.19
N GLN A 98 -16.11 -11.75 8.96
CA GLN A 98 -15.18 -12.14 10.00
C GLN A 98 -13.74 -12.00 9.46
N ILE A 99 -12.85 -11.53 10.32
CA ILE A 99 -11.41 -11.57 10.07
C ILE A 99 -10.86 -12.87 10.64
N ALA A 100 -10.22 -13.67 9.81
CA ALA A 100 -9.47 -14.85 10.21
C ALA A 100 -7.97 -14.54 10.20
N THR A 101 -7.24 -15.02 11.22
CA THR A 101 -5.80 -14.76 11.40
C THR A 101 -4.93 -16.01 11.21
N GLY A 102 -5.50 -17.15 10.86
CA GLY A 102 -4.82 -18.45 10.80
C GLY A 102 -3.83 -18.67 9.63
N GLY A 103 -3.62 -17.67 8.77
CA GLY A 103 -2.71 -17.77 7.62
C GLY A 103 -2.39 -16.43 6.98
N GLY A 104 -2.59 -15.36 7.73
CA GLY A 104 -2.60 -13.96 7.34
C GLY A 104 -3.91 -13.31 7.76
N ILE A 105 -4.04 -12.01 7.52
CA ILE A 105 -5.30 -11.30 7.74
C ILE A 105 -6.21 -11.57 6.52
N GLU A 106 -7.22 -12.42 6.70
CA GLU A 106 -8.19 -12.78 5.65
C GLU A 106 -9.59 -12.37 6.08
N VAL A 107 -10.31 -11.71 5.19
CA VAL A 107 -11.72 -11.36 5.40
C VAL A 107 -12.57 -12.43 4.72
N ILE A 108 -13.57 -12.91 5.46
CA ILE A 108 -14.54 -13.90 5.01
C ILE A 108 -15.91 -13.25 5.10
N ASP A 109 -16.66 -13.25 4.01
CA ASP A 109 -18.03 -12.76 3.95
C ASP A 109 -19.03 -13.94 3.95
N GLY A 110 -19.91 -13.95 4.93
CA GLY A 110 -21.11 -14.79 4.93
C GLY A 110 -22.24 -14.04 4.23
N ILE A 111 -22.66 -14.54 3.08
CA ILE A 111 -23.61 -13.89 2.21
C ILE A 111 -24.83 -14.77 1.91
N ASP A 112 -25.99 -14.13 1.69
CA ASP A 112 -27.05 -14.71 0.88
C ASP A 112 -26.75 -14.37 -0.58
N ILE A 113 -26.50 -15.39 -1.38
CA ILE A 113 -25.99 -15.21 -2.75
C ILE A 113 -26.96 -14.45 -3.65
N ASN A 114 -28.29 -14.62 -3.42
CA ASN A 114 -29.29 -13.98 -4.25
C ASN A 114 -29.37 -12.49 -4.00
N THR A 115 -29.43 -12.08 -2.73
CA THR A 115 -29.47 -10.66 -2.37
C THR A 115 -28.14 -9.96 -2.65
N PHE A 116 -27.02 -10.66 -2.48
CA PHE A 116 -25.71 -10.10 -2.76
C PHE A 116 -25.47 -9.88 -4.27
N GLN A 117 -25.87 -10.84 -5.10
CA GLN A 117 -25.79 -10.68 -6.55
C GLN A 117 -26.77 -9.62 -7.08
N ALA A 118 -27.90 -9.41 -6.44
CA ALA A 118 -28.86 -8.38 -6.83
C ALA A 118 -28.32 -6.94 -6.65
N LEU A 119 -27.24 -6.73 -5.87
CA LEU A 119 -26.60 -5.41 -5.70
C LEU A 119 -25.83 -4.96 -6.95
N GLY A 120 -25.00 -5.83 -7.52
CA GLY A 120 -24.08 -5.47 -8.60
C GLY A 120 -24.00 -6.50 -9.74
N GLY A 121 -24.99 -7.38 -9.86
CA GLY A 121 -25.06 -8.44 -10.86
C GLY A 121 -24.47 -9.77 -10.38
N PRO A 122 -24.52 -10.82 -11.21
CA PRO A 122 -24.01 -12.14 -10.87
C PRO A 122 -22.48 -12.14 -10.69
N PHE A 123 -21.98 -13.09 -9.92
CA PHE A 123 -20.53 -13.36 -9.88
C PHE A 123 -20.05 -13.83 -11.25
N GLN A 124 -18.89 -13.36 -11.67
CA GLN A 124 -18.21 -13.90 -12.83
C GLN A 124 -17.42 -15.12 -12.40
N TYR A 125 -17.89 -16.31 -12.79
CA TYR A 125 -17.25 -17.58 -12.45
C TYR A 125 -16.10 -17.87 -13.43
N VAL A 126 -14.90 -18.07 -12.88
CA VAL A 126 -13.74 -18.60 -13.62
C VAL A 126 -13.91 -20.12 -13.80
N SER A 127 -14.43 -20.79 -12.76
CA SER A 127 -14.79 -22.21 -12.78
C SER A 127 -15.78 -22.53 -11.66
N GLY A 128 -16.55 -23.64 -11.83
CA GLY A 128 -17.58 -24.06 -10.88
C GLY A 128 -18.84 -23.23 -10.96
N GLY A 129 -19.52 -23.02 -9.81
CA GLY A 129 -20.81 -22.33 -9.73
C GLY A 129 -21.12 -21.85 -8.30
N PRO A 130 -22.38 -21.43 -8.07
CA PRO A 130 -22.83 -20.94 -6.77
C PRO A 130 -22.82 -22.04 -5.70
N PHE A 131 -23.07 -21.64 -4.46
CA PHE A 131 -23.28 -22.58 -3.34
C PHE A 131 -24.35 -23.61 -3.68
N GLN A 132 -24.07 -24.86 -3.40
CA GLN A 132 -25.02 -25.99 -3.53
C GLN A 132 -25.42 -26.54 -2.15
N GLY A 133 -24.62 -26.25 -1.11
CA GLY A 133 -24.84 -26.72 0.24
C GLY A 133 -24.31 -25.73 1.29
N PRO A 134 -24.58 -26.02 2.58
CA PRO A 134 -24.18 -25.13 3.68
C PRO A 134 -22.66 -25.05 3.85
N ASP A 135 -21.92 -26.10 3.49
CA ASP A 135 -20.47 -26.19 3.63
C ASP A 135 -19.74 -25.89 2.31
N ASP A 136 -20.35 -25.13 1.42
CA ASP A 136 -19.74 -24.67 0.19
C ASP A 136 -19.09 -23.30 0.39
N ALA A 137 -17.98 -23.08 -0.32
CA ALA A 137 -17.31 -21.80 -0.37
C ALA A 137 -17.05 -21.34 -1.81
N LEU A 138 -17.16 -20.03 -2.05
CA LEU A 138 -16.60 -19.39 -3.22
C LEU A 138 -15.26 -18.71 -2.82
N VAL A 139 -14.27 -18.84 -3.66
CA VAL A 139 -12.97 -18.17 -3.49
C VAL A 139 -12.66 -17.33 -4.72
N ASP A 140 -11.93 -16.22 -4.54
CA ASP A 140 -11.46 -15.46 -5.69
C ASP A 140 -10.31 -16.18 -6.40
N ASP A 141 -10.05 -15.80 -7.65
CA ASP A 141 -9.01 -16.39 -8.49
C ASP A 141 -7.59 -16.13 -7.93
N PHE A 142 -7.37 -15.08 -7.11
CA PHE A 142 -6.10 -14.84 -6.44
C PHE A 142 -5.84 -15.85 -5.30
N ILE A 143 -6.85 -16.12 -4.46
CA ILE A 143 -6.78 -17.17 -3.43
C ILE A 143 -6.57 -18.52 -4.08
N ALA A 144 -7.34 -18.82 -5.14
CA ALA A 144 -7.24 -20.10 -5.84
C ALA A 144 -5.84 -20.33 -6.40
N ARG A 145 -5.23 -19.32 -7.04
CA ARG A 145 -3.84 -19.40 -7.52
C ARG A 145 -2.82 -19.52 -6.40
N GLN A 146 -2.95 -18.74 -5.33
CA GLN A 146 -1.98 -18.74 -4.25
C GLN A 146 -2.00 -20.04 -3.44
N ARG A 147 -3.19 -20.55 -3.13
CA ARG A 147 -3.39 -21.78 -2.36
C ARG A 147 -3.34 -23.03 -3.26
N ARG A 148 -3.32 -22.85 -4.58
CA ARG A 148 -3.34 -23.92 -5.61
C ARG A 148 -4.56 -24.84 -5.47
N VAL A 149 -5.70 -24.28 -5.12
CA VAL A 149 -6.94 -25.01 -4.95
C VAL A 149 -7.81 -24.93 -6.20
N LYS A 150 -8.64 -25.96 -6.39
CA LYS A 150 -9.57 -26.12 -7.52
C LYS A 150 -10.98 -26.32 -7.00
N VAL A 151 -11.95 -26.20 -7.88
CA VAL A 151 -13.35 -26.59 -7.60
C VAL A 151 -13.41 -28.06 -7.20
N GLY A 152 -14.11 -28.33 -6.11
CA GLY A 152 -14.22 -29.65 -5.48
C GLY A 152 -13.21 -29.91 -4.36
N ASP A 153 -12.14 -29.13 -4.25
CA ASP A 153 -11.20 -29.26 -3.14
C ASP A 153 -11.83 -28.76 -1.83
N THR A 154 -11.30 -29.25 -0.71
CA THR A 154 -11.69 -28.78 0.62
C THR A 154 -10.71 -27.75 1.14
N MET A 155 -11.22 -26.64 1.67
CA MET A 155 -10.46 -25.58 2.33
C MET A 155 -10.95 -25.39 3.75
N GLU A 156 -10.03 -25.32 4.69
CA GLU A 156 -10.37 -25.00 6.08
C GLU A 156 -10.56 -23.48 6.25
N ILE A 157 -11.73 -23.08 6.73
CA ILE A 157 -12.10 -21.69 7.02
C ILE A 157 -12.66 -21.65 8.44
N LEU A 158 -12.02 -20.91 9.36
CA LEU A 158 -12.41 -20.84 10.77
C LEU A 158 -12.50 -22.22 11.47
N ASN A 159 -11.53 -23.09 11.21
CA ASN A 159 -11.47 -24.47 11.70
C ASN A 159 -12.66 -25.34 11.25
N HIS A 160 -13.35 -24.96 10.17
CA HIS A 160 -14.41 -25.74 9.56
C HIS A 160 -14.05 -26.04 8.10
N PRO A 161 -14.24 -27.30 7.63
CA PRO A 161 -13.95 -27.68 6.28
C PRO A 161 -15.06 -27.23 5.32
N PHE A 162 -14.73 -26.41 4.33
CA PHE A 162 -15.62 -26.00 3.26
C PHE A 162 -15.17 -26.59 1.93
N ARG A 163 -16.12 -27.06 1.12
CA ARG A 163 -15.88 -27.47 -0.25
C ARG A 163 -15.89 -26.25 -1.18
N ILE A 164 -14.91 -26.08 -2.01
CA ILE A 164 -14.88 -25.02 -3.03
C ILE A 164 -15.89 -25.37 -4.13
N SER A 165 -17.04 -24.69 -4.16
CA SER A 165 -18.06 -24.86 -5.18
C SER A 165 -17.77 -24.04 -6.43
N GLY A 166 -17.08 -22.91 -6.30
CA GLY A 166 -16.73 -22.06 -7.42
C GLY A 166 -15.54 -21.12 -7.14
N ILE A 167 -14.85 -20.78 -8.23
CA ILE A 167 -13.80 -19.77 -8.26
C ILE A 167 -14.36 -18.57 -9.04
N VAL A 168 -14.35 -17.39 -8.42
CA VAL A 168 -14.89 -16.16 -8.99
C VAL A 168 -13.79 -15.18 -9.33
N GLU A 169 -14.03 -14.28 -10.28
CA GLU A 169 -13.12 -13.18 -10.56
C GLU A 169 -12.96 -12.27 -9.35
N ASN A 170 -11.72 -11.85 -9.07
CA ASN A 170 -11.45 -10.87 -8.03
C ASN A 170 -12.09 -9.51 -8.37
N GLY A 171 -12.39 -8.72 -7.35
CA GLY A 171 -12.86 -7.34 -7.49
C GLY A 171 -14.20 -7.09 -6.81
N ARG A 172 -14.72 -8.02 -5.99
CA ARG A 172 -16.01 -7.89 -5.35
C ARG A 172 -16.01 -8.40 -3.91
N GLY A 173 -16.19 -7.49 -2.94
CA GLY A 173 -16.27 -7.82 -1.51
C GLY A 173 -15.03 -8.50 -0.94
N ALA A 174 -15.25 -9.56 -0.16
CA ALA A 174 -14.16 -10.38 0.36
C ALA A 174 -13.52 -11.26 -0.73
N ARG A 175 -12.51 -12.00 -0.36
CA ARG A 175 -11.85 -12.99 -1.22
C ARG A 175 -12.35 -14.41 -1.00
N LYS A 176 -13.10 -14.60 0.08
CA LYS A 176 -13.76 -15.87 0.44
C LYS A 176 -15.18 -15.56 0.83
N PHE A 177 -16.10 -16.31 0.26
CA PHE A 177 -17.52 -16.21 0.54
C PHE A 177 -18.02 -17.58 0.98
N VAL A 178 -18.87 -17.58 1.99
CA VAL A 178 -19.56 -18.77 2.50
C VAL A 178 -21.04 -18.45 2.69
N PRO A 179 -21.95 -19.45 2.78
CA PRO A 179 -23.33 -19.17 3.11
C PRO A 179 -23.47 -18.43 4.44
N MET A 180 -24.31 -17.39 4.45
CA MET A 180 -24.49 -16.54 5.63
C MET A 180 -24.92 -17.32 6.87
N SER A 181 -25.82 -18.29 6.72
CA SER A 181 -26.29 -19.14 7.82
C SER A 181 -25.17 -19.92 8.47
N THR A 182 -24.29 -20.54 7.67
CA THR A 182 -23.17 -21.33 8.18
C THR A 182 -22.17 -20.44 8.93
N LEU A 183 -21.84 -19.27 8.38
CA LEU A 183 -20.93 -18.36 9.08
C LEU A 183 -21.53 -17.82 10.38
N GLN A 184 -22.84 -17.54 10.39
CA GLN A 184 -23.58 -17.14 11.59
C GLN A 184 -23.53 -18.22 12.68
N GLU A 185 -23.69 -19.49 12.32
CA GLU A 185 -23.60 -20.62 13.25
C GLU A 185 -22.20 -20.78 13.82
N LEU A 186 -21.17 -20.75 12.97
CA LEU A 186 -19.77 -20.85 13.38
C LEU A 186 -19.36 -19.72 14.34
N LEU A 187 -19.96 -18.54 14.20
CA LEU A 187 -19.69 -17.38 15.05
C LEU A 187 -20.64 -17.28 16.26
N GLY A 188 -21.61 -18.18 16.44
CA GLY A 188 -22.63 -18.06 17.48
C GLY A 188 -23.50 -16.79 17.32
N ALA A 189 -23.68 -16.32 16.09
CA ALA A 189 -24.35 -15.07 15.74
C ALA A 189 -25.58 -15.31 14.84
N SER A 190 -26.33 -16.39 15.08
CA SER A 190 -27.48 -16.75 14.27
C SER A 190 -28.49 -15.58 14.16
N GLY A 191 -28.96 -15.32 12.94
CA GLY A 191 -29.87 -14.21 12.63
C GLY A 191 -29.27 -12.81 12.77
N LYS A 192 -27.96 -12.67 12.83
CA LYS A 192 -27.26 -11.37 12.93
C LYS A 192 -26.44 -11.05 11.66
N ALA A 193 -26.21 -9.77 11.43
CA ALA A 193 -25.38 -9.24 10.34
C ALA A 193 -24.39 -8.20 10.87
N SER A 194 -23.27 -8.06 10.20
CA SER A 194 -22.23 -7.08 10.53
C SER A 194 -22.31 -5.82 9.67
N ILE A 195 -22.95 -5.91 8.50
CA ILE A 195 -23.08 -4.81 7.54
C ILE A 195 -24.32 -5.04 6.67
N PHE A 196 -24.92 -3.95 6.22
CA PHE A 196 -26.03 -3.99 5.27
C PHE A 196 -25.65 -3.17 4.05
N TYR A 197 -25.63 -3.81 2.89
CA TYR A 197 -25.46 -3.18 1.62
C TYR A 197 -26.80 -2.87 0.99
N VAL A 198 -26.99 -1.62 0.57
CA VAL A 198 -28.28 -1.14 0.05
C VAL A 198 -28.08 -0.66 -1.38
N LYS A 199 -28.99 -1.06 -2.25
CA LYS A 199 -29.13 -0.59 -3.63
C LYS A 199 -30.30 0.34 -3.74
N VAL A 200 -30.12 1.49 -4.39
CA VAL A 200 -31.20 2.44 -4.66
C VAL A 200 -31.66 2.37 -6.12
N ASP A 201 -32.85 2.86 -6.37
CA ASP A 201 -33.46 2.90 -7.72
C ASP A 201 -32.75 3.91 -8.65
N ASN A 202 -32.31 5.05 -8.10
CA ASN A 202 -31.63 6.10 -8.84
C ASN A 202 -30.51 6.70 -7.97
N PRO A 203 -29.32 6.91 -8.52
CA PRO A 203 -28.22 7.57 -7.81
C PRO A 203 -28.56 8.93 -7.20
N ALA A 204 -29.51 9.68 -7.78
CA ALA A 204 -29.98 10.95 -7.23
C ALA A 204 -30.67 10.82 -5.86
N ASN A 205 -31.17 9.63 -5.53
CA ASN A 205 -31.89 9.36 -4.28
C ASN A 205 -30.98 8.86 -3.15
N ILE A 206 -29.67 8.72 -3.39
CA ILE A 206 -28.70 8.19 -2.40
C ILE A 206 -28.73 9.00 -1.09
N ASP A 207 -28.66 10.34 -1.19
CA ASP A 207 -28.62 11.21 -0.01
C ASP A 207 -29.95 11.20 0.76
N ALA A 208 -31.09 11.07 0.05
CA ALA A 208 -32.40 10.93 0.65
C ALA A 208 -32.48 9.62 1.46
N VAL A 209 -32.07 8.48 0.86
CA VAL A 209 -32.04 7.18 1.56
C VAL A 209 -31.09 7.19 2.75
N VAL A 210 -29.89 7.78 2.62
CA VAL A 210 -28.95 7.94 3.74
C VAL A 210 -29.59 8.71 4.90
N SER A 211 -30.31 9.80 4.60
CA SER A 211 -30.97 10.64 5.61
C SER A 211 -32.13 9.90 6.26
N GLU A 212 -32.93 9.18 5.49
CA GLU A 212 -34.07 8.42 5.97
C GLU A 212 -33.66 7.23 6.86
N VAL A 213 -32.61 6.49 6.49
CA VAL A 213 -32.05 5.42 7.32
C VAL A 213 -31.53 5.97 8.65
N LYS A 214 -30.84 7.13 8.64
CA LYS A 214 -30.36 7.77 9.88
C LYS A 214 -31.50 8.26 10.79
N ALA A 215 -32.64 8.65 10.21
CA ALA A 215 -33.78 9.14 10.96
C ALA A 215 -34.61 8.03 11.60
N GLN A 216 -34.35 6.76 11.26
CA GLN A 216 -35.09 5.64 11.85
C GLN A 216 -34.81 5.46 13.34
N PRO A 217 -35.85 5.26 14.18
CA PRO A 217 -35.65 4.99 15.60
C PRO A 217 -34.72 3.79 15.83
N GLY A 218 -33.71 3.98 16.67
CA GLY A 218 -32.70 2.96 16.99
C GLY A 218 -31.53 2.89 16.02
N MET A 219 -31.50 3.71 14.97
CA MET A 219 -30.38 3.78 14.02
C MET A 219 -29.49 5.03 14.19
N GLU A 220 -29.72 5.84 15.23
CA GLU A 220 -29.01 7.11 15.47
C GLU A 220 -27.48 6.93 15.62
N ARG A 221 -27.06 5.75 16.06
CA ARG A 221 -25.63 5.42 16.29
C ARG A 221 -25.00 4.62 15.16
N TYR A 222 -25.78 4.29 14.12
CA TYR A 222 -25.27 3.56 12.97
C TYR A 222 -24.46 4.48 12.05
N SER A 223 -23.41 3.94 11.47
CA SER A 223 -22.70 4.59 10.38
C SER A 223 -23.43 4.33 9.08
N VAL A 224 -24.07 5.34 8.51
CA VAL A 224 -24.79 5.26 7.23
C VAL A 224 -24.12 6.20 6.26
N LEU A 225 -23.52 5.67 5.23
CA LEU A 225 -22.74 6.41 4.25
C LEU A 225 -23.07 5.96 2.83
N SER A 226 -23.02 6.89 1.87
CA SER A 226 -22.95 6.47 0.47
C SER A 226 -21.64 5.69 0.24
N THR A 227 -21.67 4.73 -0.69
CA THR A 227 -20.46 3.96 -1.05
C THR A 227 -19.33 4.89 -1.50
N GLN A 228 -19.65 5.96 -2.23
CA GLN A 228 -18.65 6.95 -2.64
C GLN A 228 -18.01 7.65 -1.44
N ALA A 229 -18.79 8.10 -0.46
CA ALA A 229 -18.29 8.71 0.78
C ALA A 229 -17.43 7.72 1.57
N TYR A 230 -17.90 6.47 1.71
CA TYR A 230 -17.16 5.41 2.38
C TYR A 230 -15.80 5.14 1.72
N LEU A 231 -15.75 5.00 0.39
CA LEU A 231 -14.51 4.78 -0.35
C LEU A 231 -13.57 6.00 -0.30
N SER A 232 -14.11 7.21 -0.23
CA SER A 232 -13.32 8.43 -0.08
C SER A 232 -12.61 8.52 1.27
N MET A 233 -13.14 7.88 2.32
CA MET A 233 -12.51 7.77 3.62
C MET A 233 -11.33 6.78 3.64
N MET A 234 -11.26 5.85 2.69
CA MET A 234 -10.14 4.92 2.55
C MET A 234 -8.91 5.62 1.97
N THR A 235 -8.28 6.47 2.77
CA THR A 235 -7.02 7.15 2.46
C THR A 235 -5.98 6.81 3.51
N PRO A 236 -4.68 6.86 3.18
CA PRO A 236 -3.62 6.61 4.17
C PRO A 236 -3.70 7.55 5.38
N SER A 237 -4.33 8.73 5.21
CA SER A 237 -4.51 9.71 6.28
C SER A 237 -5.55 9.26 7.32
N ASN A 238 -6.54 8.51 6.90
CA ASN A 238 -7.66 8.07 7.74
C ASN A 238 -7.45 6.67 8.34
N LEU A 239 -6.48 5.91 7.82
CA LEU A 239 -6.13 4.61 8.39
C LEU A 239 -5.25 4.79 9.63
N PRO A 240 -5.69 4.35 10.83
CA PRO A 240 -4.90 4.48 12.05
C PRO A 240 -3.53 3.82 11.91
N GLY A 241 -2.47 4.55 12.26
CA GLY A 241 -1.09 4.04 12.20
C GLY A 241 -0.44 4.01 10.80
N PHE A 242 -1.18 4.16 9.71
CA PHE A 242 -0.63 4.05 8.35
C PHE A 242 0.30 5.20 7.99
N ARG A 243 -0.15 6.43 8.25
CA ARG A 243 0.63 7.63 7.98
C ARG A 243 1.92 7.71 8.82
N PRO A 244 1.90 7.49 10.15
CA PRO A 244 3.13 7.40 10.93
C PRO A 244 4.03 6.24 10.51
N PHE A 245 3.49 5.07 10.16
CA PHE A 245 4.28 3.94 9.66
C PHE A 245 5.05 4.31 8.38
N ILE A 246 4.37 4.89 7.37
CA ILE A 246 5.03 5.36 6.14
C ILE A 246 6.10 6.43 6.49
N GLY A 247 5.77 7.36 7.38
CA GLY A 247 6.70 8.40 7.83
C GLY A 247 7.97 7.85 8.49
N ILE A 248 7.81 6.83 9.35
CA ILE A 248 8.95 6.16 10.02
C ILE A 248 9.83 5.46 8.97
N VAL A 249 9.23 4.73 8.04
CA VAL A 249 9.99 4.03 6.99
C VAL A 249 10.78 5.01 6.12
N ILE A 250 10.14 6.09 5.68
CA ILE A 250 10.81 7.14 4.90
C ILE A 250 11.94 7.76 5.74
N GLY A 251 11.67 8.12 6.99
CA GLY A 251 12.66 8.73 7.87
C GLY A 251 13.88 7.83 8.10
N VAL A 252 13.67 6.56 8.41
CA VAL A 252 14.76 5.60 8.60
C VAL A 252 15.56 5.40 7.31
N SER A 253 14.87 5.22 6.18
CA SER A 253 15.54 5.07 4.87
C SER A 253 16.40 6.30 4.53
N THR A 254 15.87 7.50 4.76
CA THR A 254 16.58 8.76 4.49
C THR A 254 17.79 8.95 5.41
N ILE A 255 17.67 8.58 6.70
CA ILE A 255 18.80 8.63 7.63
C ILE A 255 19.90 7.67 7.19
N ILE A 256 19.56 6.45 6.78
CA ILE A 256 20.54 5.47 6.27
C ILE A 256 21.21 6.01 5.01
N GLY A 257 20.45 6.50 4.03
CA GLY A 257 20.99 7.10 2.81
C GLY A 257 21.94 8.28 3.10
N PHE A 258 21.52 9.20 3.99
CA PHE A 258 22.35 10.30 4.47
C PHE A 258 23.69 9.80 5.07
N LEU A 259 23.65 8.83 5.99
CA LEU A 259 24.84 8.33 6.67
C LEU A 259 25.82 7.65 5.68
N VAL A 260 25.30 6.86 4.74
CA VAL A 260 26.12 6.18 3.75
C VAL A 260 26.79 7.19 2.81
N ILE A 261 26.06 8.21 2.34
CA ILE A 261 26.62 9.26 1.49
C ILE A 261 27.63 10.11 2.27
N PHE A 262 27.29 10.49 3.51
CA PHE A 262 28.20 11.19 4.39
C PHE A 262 29.53 10.44 4.52
N GLN A 263 29.49 9.15 4.86
CA GLN A 263 30.67 8.31 5.02
C GLN A 263 31.47 8.19 3.70
N ALA A 264 30.77 7.94 2.60
CA ALA A 264 31.39 7.78 1.28
C ALA A 264 32.11 9.06 0.83
N ILE A 265 31.46 10.23 0.98
CA ILE A 265 32.07 11.52 0.59
C ILE A 265 33.17 11.91 1.57
N TYR A 266 32.99 11.68 2.87
CA TYR A 266 34.03 11.95 3.88
C TYR A 266 35.32 11.19 3.56
N THR A 267 35.21 9.88 3.30
CA THR A 267 36.35 9.03 2.91
C THR A 267 36.98 9.53 1.59
N ALA A 268 36.10 9.88 0.61
CA ALA A 268 36.55 10.45 -0.66
C ALA A 268 37.43 11.70 -0.49
N VAL A 269 37.01 12.61 0.36
CA VAL A 269 37.70 13.87 0.67
C VAL A 269 39.05 13.59 1.35
N MET A 270 39.07 12.66 2.33
CA MET A 270 40.31 12.31 3.04
C MET A 270 41.35 11.71 2.10
N GLU A 271 40.95 10.81 1.21
CA GLU A 271 41.83 10.19 0.22
C GLU A 271 42.37 11.15 -0.84
N ARG A 272 41.66 12.26 -1.13
CA ARG A 272 42.03 13.28 -2.13
C ARG A 272 42.51 14.58 -1.51
N THR A 273 42.91 14.57 -0.24
CA THR A 273 43.34 15.78 0.48
C THR A 273 44.45 16.49 -0.27
N ARG A 274 45.45 15.74 -0.79
CA ARG A 274 46.58 16.29 -1.56
C ARG A 274 46.15 16.91 -2.90
N GLU A 275 45.22 16.25 -3.64
CA GLU A 275 44.69 16.78 -4.91
C GLU A 275 43.95 18.11 -4.67
N ILE A 276 43.12 18.15 -3.60
CA ILE A 276 42.40 19.35 -3.19
C ILE A 276 43.37 20.48 -2.79
N GLY A 277 44.46 20.14 -2.11
CA GLY A 277 45.52 21.08 -1.77
C GLY A 277 46.16 21.67 -3.00
N ILE A 278 46.51 20.87 -4.02
CA ILE A 278 47.06 21.32 -5.30
C ILE A 278 46.10 22.26 -6.02
N LEU A 279 44.81 21.90 -6.08
CA LEU A 279 43.80 22.76 -6.70
C LEU A 279 43.71 24.13 -6.01
N LYS A 280 43.80 24.17 -4.69
CA LYS A 280 43.76 25.40 -3.91
C LYS A 280 45.02 26.24 -4.10
N SER A 281 46.21 25.65 -4.19
CA SER A 281 47.48 26.35 -4.49
C SER A 281 47.47 26.95 -5.89
N LEU A 282 46.71 26.34 -6.83
CA LEU A 282 46.50 26.89 -8.17
C LEU A 282 45.37 27.94 -8.22
N GLY A 283 44.78 28.34 -7.06
CA GLY A 283 43.83 29.42 -6.96
C GLY A 283 42.35 28.98 -6.99
N ALA A 284 42.05 27.68 -6.85
CA ALA A 284 40.65 27.23 -6.73
C ALA A 284 39.98 27.80 -5.49
N SER A 285 38.84 28.44 -5.66
CA SER A 285 38.03 28.98 -4.54
C SER A 285 37.37 27.89 -3.73
N LYS A 286 37.05 28.20 -2.45
CA LYS A 286 36.27 27.27 -1.57
C LYS A 286 34.96 26.83 -2.21
N VAL A 287 34.27 27.78 -2.85
CA VAL A 287 33.00 27.52 -3.54
C VAL A 287 33.18 26.54 -4.71
N TYR A 288 34.30 26.64 -5.44
CA TYR A 288 34.60 25.72 -6.53
C TYR A 288 34.74 24.27 -6.04
N ILE A 289 35.42 24.06 -4.92
CA ILE A 289 35.63 22.73 -4.32
C ILE A 289 34.29 22.15 -3.82
N VAL A 290 33.48 22.95 -3.08
CA VAL A 290 32.19 22.53 -2.61
C VAL A 290 31.29 22.15 -3.78
N ASN A 291 31.18 22.99 -4.81
CA ASN A 291 30.36 22.70 -5.99
C ASN A 291 30.84 21.45 -6.75
N ALA A 292 32.14 21.19 -6.82
CA ALA A 292 32.64 19.97 -7.46
C ALA A 292 32.19 18.72 -6.72
N ILE A 293 32.27 18.71 -5.39
CA ILE A 293 31.82 17.58 -4.54
C ILE A 293 30.28 17.41 -4.61
N LEU A 294 29.53 18.50 -4.52
CA LEU A 294 28.06 18.43 -4.62
C LEU A 294 27.60 17.92 -5.98
N ARG A 295 28.28 18.28 -7.08
CA ARG A 295 27.98 17.73 -8.41
C ARG A 295 28.32 16.24 -8.51
N GLU A 296 29.42 15.80 -7.91
CA GLU A 296 29.75 14.37 -7.81
C GLU A 296 28.66 13.62 -7.08
N THR A 297 28.21 14.13 -5.93
CA THR A 297 27.13 13.56 -5.15
C THR A 297 25.80 13.51 -5.93
N LEU A 298 25.48 14.58 -6.65
CA LEU A 298 24.26 14.65 -7.45
C LEU A 298 24.24 13.59 -8.58
N LEU A 299 25.38 13.37 -9.25
CA LEU A 299 25.49 12.31 -10.26
C LEU A 299 25.32 10.91 -9.66
N LEU A 300 25.92 10.66 -8.47
CA LEU A 300 25.72 9.42 -7.74
C LEU A 300 24.24 9.24 -7.33
N ALA A 301 23.60 10.32 -6.88
CA ALA A 301 22.19 10.30 -6.52
C ALA A 301 21.30 9.98 -7.73
N ILE A 302 21.52 10.61 -8.87
CA ILE A 302 20.77 10.33 -10.11
C ILE A 302 20.96 8.85 -10.53
N GLY A 303 22.19 8.35 -10.50
CA GLY A 303 22.48 6.95 -10.80
C GLY A 303 21.76 5.99 -9.83
N GLY A 304 21.79 6.29 -8.54
CA GLY A 304 21.09 5.52 -7.50
C GLY A 304 19.57 5.56 -7.65
N ILE A 305 19.00 6.73 -7.96
CA ILE A 305 17.55 6.88 -8.20
C ILE A 305 17.12 6.04 -9.41
N ILE A 306 17.81 6.13 -10.51
CA ILE A 306 17.49 5.34 -11.72
C ILE A 306 17.56 3.85 -11.41
N LEU A 307 18.66 3.40 -10.79
CA LEU A 307 18.82 2.00 -10.39
C LEU A 307 17.73 1.57 -9.40
N GLY A 308 17.41 2.38 -8.39
CA GLY A 308 16.39 2.08 -7.40
C GLY A 308 14.99 1.98 -8.00
N ILE A 309 14.64 2.85 -8.94
CA ILE A 309 13.38 2.76 -9.67
C ILE A 309 13.33 1.45 -10.48
N VAL A 310 14.38 1.13 -11.23
CA VAL A 310 14.44 -0.11 -12.02
C VAL A 310 14.32 -1.33 -11.11
N VAL A 311 15.09 -1.39 -10.03
CA VAL A 311 15.05 -2.50 -9.07
C VAL A 311 13.66 -2.62 -8.43
N SER A 312 13.02 -1.51 -8.05
CA SER A 312 11.67 -1.53 -7.47
C SER A 312 10.62 -2.08 -8.45
N LEU A 313 10.72 -1.73 -9.74
CA LEU A 313 9.81 -2.23 -10.78
C LEU A 313 10.02 -3.74 -11.01
N LEU A 314 11.26 -4.21 -11.07
CA LEU A 314 11.58 -5.63 -11.21
C LEU A 314 11.14 -6.43 -9.97
N ALA A 315 11.42 -5.91 -8.78
CA ALA A 315 10.99 -6.51 -7.52
C ALA A 315 9.47 -6.61 -7.43
N ARG A 316 8.74 -5.56 -7.85
CA ARG A 316 7.27 -5.57 -7.94
C ARG A 316 6.78 -6.74 -8.81
N ILE A 317 7.32 -6.90 -10.02
CA ILE A 317 6.92 -7.98 -10.94
C ILE A 317 7.21 -9.34 -10.31
N GLY A 318 8.38 -9.53 -9.73
CA GLY A 318 8.76 -10.78 -9.07
C GLY A 318 7.88 -11.11 -7.86
N ILE A 319 7.59 -10.12 -7.01
CA ILE A 319 6.73 -10.29 -5.83
C ILE A 319 5.31 -10.64 -6.26
N GLN A 320 4.72 -9.92 -7.20
CA GLN A 320 3.35 -10.18 -7.67
C GLN A 320 3.23 -11.53 -8.38
N HIS A 321 4.27 -11.98 -9.11
CA HIS A 321 4.28 -13.30 -9.70
C HIS A 321 4.35 -14.43 -8.65
N ARG A 322 5.15 -14.24 -7.58
CA ARG A 322 5.32 -15.24 -6.51
C ARG A 322 4.19 -15.23 -5.48
N TRP A 323 3.64 -14.04 -5.18
CA TRP A 323 2.57 -13.79 -4.22
C TRP A 323 1.47 -12.94 -4.86
N PRO A 324 0.51 -13.56 -5.59
CA PRO A 324 -0.57 -12.84 -6.30
C PRO A 324 -1.44 -11.95 -5.43
N LEU A 325 -1.57 -12.26 -4.13
CA LEU A 325 -2.34 -11.46 -3.18
C LEU A 325 -1.65 -10.13 -2.80
N VAL A 326 -0.34 -10.01 -3.06
CA VAL A 326 0.42 -8.81 -2.73
C VAL A 326 0.31 -7.81 -3.88
N HIS A 327 -0.56 -6.83 -3.73
CA HIS A 327 -0.68 -5.73 -4.68
C HIS A 327 0.28 -4.61 -4.32
N ILE A 328 1.17 -4.26 -5.24
CA ILE A 328 2.08 -3.13 -5.11
C ILE A 328 1.71 -2.13 -6.21
N ASP A 329 1.16 -1.00 -5.83
CA ASP A 329 0.77 0.04 -6.78
C ASP A 329 1.97 0.87 -7.24
N ARG A 330 1.90 1.24 -8.52
CA ARG A 330 2.83 2.20 -9.08
C ARG A 330 2.23 3.61 -8.97
N SER A 331 2.90 4.48 -8.25
CA SER A 331 2.53 5.88 -8.18
C SER A 331 3.65 6.77 -8.72
N ASN A 332 3.38 7.48 -9.80
CA ASN A 332 4.35 8.44 -10.37
C ASN A 332 4.66 9.57 -9.39
N GLY A 333 3.68 9.98 -8.57
CA GLY A 333 3.90 10.98 -7.52
C GLY A 333 4.90 10.51 -6.47
N TRP A 334 4.83 9.24 -6.05
CA TRP A 334 5.78 8.67 -5.10
C TRP A 334 7.15 8.40 -5.71
N MET A 335 7.23 8.10 -7.01
CA MET A 335 8.53 8.01 -7.70
C MET A 335 9.24 9.35 -7.68
N LEU A 336 8.52 10.47 -7.94
CA LEU A 336 9.07 11.81 -7.85
C LEU A 336 9.44 12.19 -6.41
N ALA A 337 8.57 11.89 -5.45
CA ALA A 337 8.83 12.16 -4.04
C ALA A 337 10.07 11.42 -3.53
N ALA A 338 10.22 10.13 -3.83
CA ALA A 338 11.39 9.33 -3.46
C ALA A 338 12.67 9.89 -4.10
N ALA A 339 12.61 10.32 -5.35
CA ALA A 339 13.75 10.97 -6.03
C ALA A 339 14.14 12.28 -5.33
N ILE A 340 13.18 13.13 -4.97
CA ILE A 340 13.46 14.38 -4.25
C ILE A 340 14.05 14.08 -2.87
N ILE A 341 13.48 13.14 -2.13
CA ILE A 341 13.97 12.74 -0.79
C ILE A 341 15.43 12.25 -0.89
N ALA A 342 15.73 11.38 -1.84
CA ALA A 342 17.06 10.85 -2.06
C ALA A 342 18.08 11.95 -2.43
N ILE A 343 17.70 12.91 -3.29
CA ILE A 343 18.56 14.05 -3.65
C ILE A 343 18.82 14.93 -2.41
N VAL A 344 17.79 15.23 -1.64
CA VAL A 344 17.92 16.06 -0.42
C VAL A 344 18.80 15.35 0.61
N GLY A 345 18.54 14.06 0.88
CA GLY A 345 19.34 13.25 1.81
C GLY A 345 20.81 13.15 1.39
N ALA A 346 21.07 12.82 0.12
CA ALA A 346 22.43 12.74 -0.42
C ALA A 346 23.16 14.09 -0.37
N THR A 347 22.49 15.17 -0.76
CA THR A 347 23.07 16.51 -0.72
C THR A 347 23.38 16.94 0.71
N ALA A 348 22.46 16.73 1.65
CA ALA A 348 22.67 17.01 3.07
C ALA A 348 23.85 16.21 3.64
N GLY A 349 23.99 14.91 3.28
CA GLY A 349 25.12 14.07 3.68
C GLY A 349 26.48 14.56 3.16
N ALA A 350 26.49 15.17 1.97
CA ALA A 350 27.73 15.65 1.35
C ALA A 350 28.15 17.07 1.82
N ILE A 351 27.23 17.86 2.35
CA ILE A 351 27.52 19.29 2.71
C ILE A 351 28.68 19.41 3.69
N TYR A 352 28.63 18.71 4.82
CA TYR A 352 29.68 18.81 5.84
C TYR A 352 31.05 18.37 5.32
N PRO A 353 31.23 17.19 4.69
CA PRO A 353 32.51 16.80 4.10
C PRO A 353 33.01 17.77 3.05
N ALA A 354 32.13 18.33 2.23
CA ALA A 354 32.51 19.29 1.19
C ALA A 354 33.05 20.61 1.79
N PHE A 355 32.37 21.12 2.83
CA PHE A 355 32.90 22.31 3.54
C PHE A 355 34.20 22.03 4.24
N LYS A 356 34.37 20.88 4.90
CA LYS A 356 35.61 20.50 5.55
C LYS A 356 36.77 20.37 4.55
N ALA A 357 36.52 19.82 3.36
CA ALA A 357 37.47 19.78 2.27
C ALA A 357 37.90 21.18 1.83
N ALA A 358 36.95 22.10 1.67
CA ALA A 358 37.19 23.46 1.22
C ALA A 358 37.96 24.33 2.26
N GLN A 359 37.91 23.96 3.55
CA GLN A 359 38.62 24.68 4.62
C GLN A 359 40.07 24.21 4.84
N LYS A 360 40.46 23.02 4.36
CA LYS A 360 41.82 22.51 4.52
C LYS A 360 42.87 23.51 4.01
N ASP A 361 43.97 23.71 4.78
CA ASP A 361 45.08 24.55 4.36
C ASP A 361 45.87 23.84 3.22
N PRO A 362 46.24 24.53 2.13
CA PRO A 362 47.05 23.96 1.07
C PRO A 362 48.43 23.44 1.56
N ILE A 363 49.04 24.11 2.54
CA ILE A 363 50.33 23.73 3.09
C ILE A 363 50.24 22.40 3.84
N ASP A 364 49.24 22.29 4.73
CA ASP A 364 48.99 21.06 5.49
C ASP A 364 48.56 19.90 4.57
N ALA A 365 47.82 20.22 3.51
CA ALA A 365 47.34 19.21 2.55
C ALA A 365 48.48 18.64 1.68
N LEU A 366 49.54 19.39 1.41
CA LEU A 366 50.69 18.94 0.68
C LEU A 366 51.71 18.17 1.54
N ALA A 367 51.71 18.40 2.85
CA ALA A 367 52.53 17.69 3.84
C ALA A 367 51.95 16.33 4.28
N TYR A 368 50.73 15.98 3.81
CA TYR A 368 50.06 14.73 4.12
C TYR A 368 50.64 13.62 3.22
N GLU A 369 51.39 12.68 3.81
CA GLU A 369 51.82 11.43 3.19
C GLU A 369 50.69 10.37 3.16
#